data_9bc379c27aa99ab42a82aec0aacab706
#
_entry.id   9bc379c27aa99ab42a82aec0aacab706
#
_cell.length_a   1.000
_cell.length_b   1.000
_cell.length_c   1.000
_cell.angle_alpha   90.00
_cell.angle_beta   90.00
_cell.angle_gamma   90.00
#
_symmetry.space_group_name_H-M   'P 1'
#
loop_
_entity.id
_entity.type
_entity.pdbx_description
1 polymer ?
#
loop_
_entity_poly.entity_id
_entity_poly.type
_entity_poly.pdbx_seq_one_letter_code
_entity_poly.pdbx_strand_id
1 'polypeptide(L)'
;LISLILSLIVLGACIIGVAYSNTKNNARMFIDEYEKSAYAFHENELKNIMDIMKQTAESIYKTQKAKGISDEKIQEAILDKFNDLRFFDDKEGYIFVYKYDGTSVLFPTNKTQEGKNLIAVKDSNGVFLIKELIEAAKKGGGLVKYHFPKTKDGKPFPKFSYALSFEPYNWMMGTGIYVDNVEEEVAHLQKILMKIDR
;
A
#
# COMPACT_ATOMS: atom_id res chain seq x y z
N LEU A 1 18.10 -62.17 0.12
CA LEU A 1 16.79 -61.71 0.60
C LEU A 1 16.94 -60.45 1.47
N ILE A 2 17.78 -60.45 2.50
CA ILE A 2 18.01 -59.30 3.41
C ILE A 2 18.49 -58.07 2.66
N SER A 3 19.42 -58.21 1.72
CA SER A 3 19.95 -57.12 0.90
C SER A 3 18.86 -56.46 0.01
N LEU A 4 17.94 -57.27 -0.52
CA LEU A 4 16.85 -56.80 -1.36
C LEU A 4 15.80 -56.04 -0.54
N ILE A 5 15.52 -56.49 0.67
CA ILE A 5 14.61 -55.78 1.61
C ILE A 5 15.22 -54.46 2.02
N LEU A 6 16.51 -54.39 2.34
CA LEU A 6 17.21 -53.19 2.72
C LEU A 6 17.20 -52.14 1.59
N SER A 7 17.43 -52.58 0.34
CA SER A 7 17.39 -51.68 -0.82
C SER A 7 15.99 -51.11 -1.07
N LEU A 8 14.93 -51.86 -0.85
CA LEU A 8 13.56 -51.41 -0.98
C LEU A 8 13.18 -50.39 0.11
N ILE A 9 13.66 -50.58 1.34
CA ILE A 9 13.46 -49.64 2.44
C ILE A 9 14.16 -48.31 2.14
N VAL A 10 15.41 -48.34 1.67
CA VAL A 10 16.17 -47.14 1.29
C VAL A 10 15.50 -46.43 0.12
N LEU A 11 15.04 -47.15 -0.90
CA LEU A 11 14.32 -46.53 -2.03
C LEU A 11 13.01 -45.88 -1.58
N GLY A 12 12.23 -46.54 -0.72
CA GLY A 12 11.01 -46.02 -0.14
C GLY A 12 11.27 -44.73 0.66
N ALA A 13 12.32 -44.71 1.50
CA ALA A 13 12.72 -43.55 2.25
C ALA A 13 13.13 -42.38 1.33
N CYS A 14 13.88 -42.64 0.25
CA CYS A 14 14.23 -41.63 -0.74
C CYS A 14 13.00 -41.05 -1.45
N ILE A 15 12.05 -41.87 -1.86
CA ILE A 15 10.81 -41.42 -2.52
C ILE A 15 10.00 -40.53 -1.56
N ILE A 16 9.84 -40.96 -0.32
CA ILE A 16 9.14 -40.15 0.71
C ILE A 16 9.85 -38.81 0.94
N GLY A 17 11.18 -38.83 1.05
CA GLY A 17 11.97 -37.60 1.23
C GLY A 17 11.83 -36.63 0.08
N VAL A 18 11.85 -37.11 -1.18
CA VAL A 18 11.63 -36.26 -2.37
C VAL A 18 10.20 -35.73 -2.40
N ALA A 19 9.20 -36.58 -2.15
CA ALA A 19 7.79 -36.13 -2.12
C ALA A 19 7.54 -35.07 -1.04
N TYR A 20 8.10 -35.26 0.15
CA TYR A 20 8.04 -34.28 1.25
C TYR A 20 8.70 -32.94 0.87
N SER A 21 9.92 -33.00 0.32
CA SER A 21 10.63 -31.80 -0.12
C SER A 21 9.86 -31.04 -1.20
N ASN A 22 9.28 -31.73 -2.18
CA ASN A 22 8.48 -31.11 -3.23
C ASN A 22 7.21 -30.47 -2.66
N THR A 23 6.50 -31.12 -1.76
CA THR A 23 5.29 -30.58 -1.10
C THR A 23 5.61 -29.30 -0.33
N LYS A 24 6.73 -29.29 0.40
CA LYS A 24 7.19 -28.13 1.16
C LYS A 24 7.56 -26.95 0.25
N ASN A 25 8.28 -27.20 -0.84
CA ASN A 25 8.64 -26.17 -1.81
C ASN A 25 7.40 -25.60 -2.49
N ASN A 26 6.45 -26.45 -2.87
CA ASN A 26 5.18 -26.00 -3.46
C ASN A 26 4.37 -25.14 -2.48
N ALA A 27 4.33 -25.52 -1.19
CA ALA A 27 3.63 -24.73 -0.18
C ALA A 27 4.28 -23.34 0.03
N ARG A 28 5.61 -23.24 0.03
CA ARG A 28 6.32 -21.96 0.07
C ARG A 28 6.02 -21.11 -1.15
N MET A 29 6.12 -21.67 -2.34
CA MET A 29 5.78 -20.98 -3.58
C MET A 29 4.33 -20.48 -3.58
N PHE A 30 3.40 -21.26 -3.05
CA PHE A 30 1.99 -20.83 -2.91
C PHE A 30 1.85 -19.62 -1.97
N ILE A 31 2.53 -19.64 -0.82
CA ILE A 31 2.50 -18.53 0.14
C ILE A 31 3.07 -17.24 -0.50
N ASP A 32 4.22 -17.35 -1.16
CA ASP A 32 4.87 -16.24 -1.85
C ASP A 32 3.98 -15.67 -2.97
N GLU A 33 3.32 -16.55 -3.75
CA GLU A 33 2.41 -16.12 -4.82
C GLU A 33 1.13 -15.49 -4.27
N TYR A 34 0.59 -16.01 -3.17
CA TYR A 34 -0.54 -15.42 -2.46
C TYR A 34 -0.22 -14.01 -2.01
N GLU A 35 0.91 -13.81 -1.31
CA GLU A 35 1.35 -12.50 -0.83
C GLU A 35 1.51 -11.52 -1.99
N LYS A 36 2.22 -11.93 -3.04
CA LYS A 36 2.44 -11.11 -4.23
C LYS A 36 1.14 -10.73 -4.94
N SER A 37 0.21 -11.67 -5.07
CA SER A 37 -1.09 -11.44 -5.70
C SER A 37 -1.96 -10.50 -4.88
N ALA A 38 -1.98 -10.65 -3.56
CA ALA A 38 -2.71 -9.76 -2.65
C ALA A 38 -2.18 -8.32 -2.76
N TYR A 39 -0.86 -8.16 -2.77
CA TYR A 39 -0.25 -6.83 -2.91
C TYR A 39 -0.48 -6.20 -4.28
N ALA A 40 -0.40 -6.99 -5.36
CA ALA A 40 -0.70 -6.51 -6.71
C ALA A 40 -2.18 -6.11 -6.86
N PHE A 41 -3.09 -6.83 -6.20
CA PHE A 41 -4.50 -6.47 -6.17
C PHE A 41 -4.72 -5.10 -5.51
N HIS A 42 -4.15 -4.88 -4.32
CA HIS A 42 -4.26 -3.59 -3.62
C HIS A 42 -3.57 -2.45 -4.37
N GLU A 43 -2.44 -2.69 -5.01
CA GLU A 43 -1.79 -1.68 -5.85
C GLU A 43 -2.70 -1.23 -6.99
N ASN A 44 -3.31 -2.16 -7.72
CA ASN A 44 -4.23 -1.86 -8.79
C ASN A 44 -5.49 -1.12 -8.31
N GLU A 45 -6.03 -1.52 -7.16
CA GLU A 45 -7.18 -0.87 -6.53
C GLU A 45 -6.87 0.59 -6.19
N LEU A 46 -5.76 0.85 -5.48
CA LEU A 46 -5.32 2.20 -5.11
C LEU A 46 -5.01 3.05 -6.33
N LYS A 47 -4.34 2.46 -7.34
CA LYS A 47 -4.05 3.13 -8.60
C LYS A 47 -5.32 3.59 -9.30
N ASN A 48 -6.32 2.72 -9.43
CA ASN A 48 -7.59 3.04 -10.08
C ASN A 48 -8.33 4.18 -9.35
N ILE A 49 -8.34 4.15 -8.03
CA ILE A 49 -8.90 5.25 -7.22
C ILE A 49 -8.16 6.55 -7.51
N MET A 50 -6.84 6.53 -7.49
CA MET A 50 -6.03 7.73 -7.70
C MET A 50 -6.13 8.27 -9.13
N ASP A 51 -6.26 7.42 -10.14
CA ASP A 51 -6.51 7.84 -11.52
C ASP A 51 -7.85 8.60 -11.64
N ILE A 52 -8.90 8.11 -10.99
CA ILE A 52 -10.22 8.78 -10.94
C ILE A 52 -10.12 10.12 -10.20
N MET A 53 -9.40 10.16 -9.08
CA MET A 53 -9.24 11.40 -8.30
C MET A 53 -8.43 12.44 -9.07
N LYS A 54 -7.38 12.04 -9.77
CA LYS A 54 -6.60 12.92 -10.64
C LYS A 54 -7.45 13.51 -11.77
N GLN A 55 -8.22 12.67 -12.47
CA GLN A 55 -9.13 13.13 -13.52
C GLN A 55 -10.19 14.09 -12.96
N THR A 56 -10.68 13.85 -11.75
CA THR A 56 -11.62 14.74 -11.07
C THR A 56 -10.99 16.11 -10.79
N ALA A 57 -9.78 16.15 -10.23
CA ALA A 57 -9.03 17.39 -9.98
C ALA A 57 -8.75 18.14 -11.28
N GLU A 58 -8.32 17.43 -12.34
CA GLU A 58 -8.07 18.02 -13.66
C GLU A 58 -9.35 18.62 -14.28
N SER A 59 -10.49 17.94 -14.14
CA SER A 59 -11.78 18.43 -14.64
C SER A 59 -12.21 19.70 -13.94
N ILE A 60 -12.10 19.75 -12.59
CA ILE A 60 -12.40 20.95 -11.79
C ILE A 60 -11.46 22.09 -12.22
N TYR A 61 -10.16 21.82 -12.29
CA TYR A 61 -9.14 22.81 -12.69
C TYR A 61 -9.46 23.41 -14.07
N LYS A 62 -9.60 22.58 -15.10
CA LYS A 62 -9.87 23.02 -16.49
C LYS A 62 -11.15 23.83 -16.57
N THR A 63 -12.23 23.35 -15.95
CA THR A 63 -13.54 24.00 -16.03
C THR A 63 -13.56 25.34 -15.31
N GLN A 64 -12.97 25.44 -14.14
CA GLN A 64 -12.98 26.68 -13.37
C GLN A 64 -11.96 27.70 -13.92
N LYS A 65 -10.81 27.23 -14.39
CA LYS A 65 -9.80 28.10 -15.03
C LYS A 65 -10.35 28.76 -16.29
N ALA A 66 -11.13 28.02 -17.11
CA ALA A 66 -11.80 28.56 -18.28
C ALA A 66 -12.85 29.63 -17.95
N LYS A 67 -13.38 29.64 -16.73
CA LYS A 67 -14.31 30.66 -16.21
C LYS A 67 -13.59 31.84 -15.55
N GLY A 68 -12.26 31.90 -15.57
CA GLY A 68 -11.47 32.95 -14.93
C GLY A 68 -11.45 32.90 -13.40
N ILE A 69 -11.77 31.77 -12.79
CA ILE A 69 -11.71 31.61 -11.32
C ILE A 69 -10.25 31.58 -10.88
N SER A 70 -9.95 32.23 -9.74
CA SER A 70 -8.59 32.29 -9.18
C SER A 70 -8.09 30.90 -8.73
N ASP A 71 -6.76 30.74 -8.74
CA ASP A 71 -6.14 29.46 -8.35
C ASP A 71 -6.47 29.07 -6.91
N GLU A 72 -6.57 30.01 -5.98
CA GLU A 72 -6.94 29.75 -4.58
C GLU A 72 -8.33 29.12 -4.47
N LYS A 73 -9.32 29.65 -5.21
CA LYS A 73 -10.67 29.12 -5.22
C LYS A 73 -10.75 27.75 -5.93
N ILE A 74 -9.93 27.54 -6.95
CA ILE A 74 -9.86 26.24 -7.62
C ILE A 74 -9.24 25.18 -6.69
N GLN A 75 -8.18 25.54 -5.98
CA GLN A 75 -7.56 24.68 -4.97
C GLN A 75 -8.58 24.31 -3.88
N GLU A 76 -9.28 25.29 -3.32
CA GLU A 76 -10.32 25.09 -2.33
C GLU A 76 -11.39 24.11 -2.84
N ALA A 77 -11.90 24.30 -4.06
CA ALA A 77 -12.92 23.44 -4.65
C ALA A 77 -12.45 22.00 -4.85
N ILE A 78 -11.16 21.76 -5.18
CA ILE A 78 -10.59 20.42 -5.29
C ILE A 78 -10.46 19.79 -3.90
N LEU A 79 -9.93 20.53 -2.92
CA LEU A 79 -9.70 20.03 -1.57
C LEU A 79 -11.01 19.73 -0.85
N ASP A 80 -12.02 20.60 -0.98
CA ASP A 80 -13.36 20.36 -0.43
C ASP A 80 -13.99 19.09 -0.99
N LYS A 81 -13.83 18.88 -2.32
CA LYS A 81 -14.33 17.64 -2.96
C LYS A 81 -13.69 16.39 -2.38
N PHE A 82 -12.43 16.43 -2.00
CA PHE A 82 -11.69 15.28 -1.47
C PHE A 82 -11.82 15.11 0.04
N ASN A 83 -12.10 16.18 0.76
CA ASN A 83 -12.11 16.18 2.23
C ASN A 83 -13.09 15.17 2.82
N ASP A 84 -14.28 15.06 2.23
CA ASP A 84 -15.36 14.23 2.77
C ASP A 84 -15.43 12.83 2.15
N LEU A 85 -14.54 12.55 1.19
CA LEU A 85 -14.51 11.23 0.58
C LEU A 85 -14.03 10.18 1.58
N ARG A 86 -14.84 9.12 1.69
CA ARG A 86 -14.49 7.90 2.42
C ARG A 86 -14.91 6.72 1.56
N PHE A 87 -14.02 5.77 1.42
CA PHE A 87 -14.22 4.58 0.62
C PHE A 87 -13.66 3.36 1.33
N PHE A 88 -13.73 2.19 0.71
CA PHE A 88 -13.66 0.86 1.28
C PHE A 88 -14.82 0.58 2.24
N ASP A 89 -15.05 -0.68 2.58
CA ASP A 89 -16.18 -1.12 3.40
C ASP A 89 -16.10 -0.57 4.83
N ASP A 90 -14.89 -0.42 5.36
CA ASP A 90 -14.58 0.11 6.69
C ASP A 90 -14.60 1.66 6.76
N LYS A 91 -14.74 2.35 5.61
CA LYS A 91 -14.65 3.81 5.49
C LYS A 91 -13.29 4.40 5.92
N GLU A 92 -12.24 3.60 5.97
CA GLU A 92 -10.89 4.05 6.32
C GLU A 92 -10.14 4.69 5.14
N GLY A 93 -10.62 4.50 3.89
CA GLY A 93 -10.05 5.13 2.71
C GLY A 93 -10.32 6.64 2.65
N TYR A 94 -9.28 7.44 2.40
CA TYR A 94 -9.35 8.90 2.24
C TYR A 94 -8.25 9.39 1.31
N ILE A 95 -8.43 10.60 0.76
CA ILE A 95 -7.40 11.25 -0.06
C ILE A 95 -6.61 12.21 0.82
N PHE A 96 -5.28 12.18 0.70
CA PHE A 96 -4.38 13.16 1.30
C PHE A 96 -3.61 13.91 0.21
N VAL A 97 -3.24 15.16 0.51
CA VAL A 97 -2.52 16.03 -0.43
C VAL A 97 -1.35 16.72 0.27
N TYR A 98 -0.20 16.71 -0.38
CA TYR A 98 1.01 17.40 0.06
C TYR A 98 1.60 18.21 -1.09
N LYS A 99 2.20 19.36 -0.77
CA LYS A 99 3.09 20.04 -1.71
C LYS A 99 4.37 19.23 -1.91
N TYR A 100 5.08 19.48 -2.99
CA TYR A 100 6.37 18.79 -3.26
C TYR A 100 7.48 19.12 -2.26
N ASP A 101 7.34 20.17 -1.47
CA ASP A 101 8.23 20.49 -0.36
C ASP A 101 7.93 19.69 0.92
N GLY A 102 6.85 18.91 0.93
CA GLY A 102 6.41 18.11 2.06
C GLY A 102 5.39 18.80 2.98
N THR A 103 4.92 19.99 2.61
CA THR A 103 3.86 20.68 3.37
C THR A 103 2.52 19.99 3.15
N SER A 104 1.86 19.59 4.23
CA SER A 104 0.52 18.99 4.21
C SER A 104 -0.52 20.01 3.80
N VAL A 105 -1.31 19.70 2.76
CA VAL A 105 -2.39 20.55 2.25
C VAL A 105 -3.75 20.01 2.66
N LEU A 106 -3.93 18.70 2.58
CA LEU A 106 -5.16 18.02 2.98
C LEU A 106 -4.81 16.74 3.74
N PHE A 107 -5.30 16.62 4.96
CA PHE A 107 -5.18 15.42 5.78
C PHE A 107 -6.45 15.17 6.60
N PRO A 108 -7.49 14.57 5.99
CA PRO A 108 -8.85 14.53 6.54
C PRO A 108 -8.97 13.87 7.91
N THR A 109 -8.12 12.89 8.21
CA THR A 109 -8.15 12.15 9.48
C THR A 109 -7.40 12.85 10.62
N ASN A 110 -6.59 13.89 10.31
CA ASN A 110 -5.87 14.68 11.31
C ASN A 110 -5.57 16.10 10.82
N LYS A 111 -6.57 16.95 10.89
CA LYS A 111 -6.50 18.35 10.47
C LYS A 111 -5.37 19.15 11.12
N THR A 112 -4.89 18.75 12.30
CA THR A 112 -3.79 19.43 13.00
C THR A 112 -2.44 19.31 12.29
N GLN A 113 -2.33 18.45 11.31
CA GLN A 113 -1.14 18.28 10.48
C GLN A 113 -1.14 19.18 9.25
N GLU A 114 -2.30 19.69 8.83
CA GLU A 114 -2.39 20.61 7.69
C GLU A 114 -1.59 21.88 7.94
N GLY A 115 -0.89 22.34 6.92
CA GLY A 115 0.05 23.47 6.99
C GLY A 115 1.45 23.13 7.52
N LYS A 116 1.68 21.95 8.09
CA LYS A 116 3.00 21.54 8.58
C LYS A 116 3.83 20.86 7.49
N ASN A 117 5.13 21.11 7.52
CA ASN A 117 6.08 20.38 6.67
C ASN A 117 6.45 19.05 7.33
N LEU A 118 6.13 17.94 6.67
CA LEU A 118 6.31 16.58 7.17
C LEU A 118 7.36 15.79 6.37
N ILE A 119 8.16 16.45 5.53
CA ILE A 119 9.14 15.81 4.64
C ILE A 119 10.16 14.93 5.38
N ALA A 120 10.53 15.34 6.60
CA ALA A 120 11.52 14.65 7.43
C ALA A 120 10.91 13.61 8.39
N VAL A 121 9.59 13.43 8.38
CA VAL A 121 8.91 12.45 9.24
C VAL A 121 9.24 11.03 8.77
N LYS A 122 9.68 10.21 9.72
CA LYS A 122 9.95 8.79 9.52
C LYS A 122 8.87 7.95 10.18
N ASP A 123 8.59 6.82 9.59
CA ASP A 123 7.81 5.77 10.24
C ASP A 123 8.65 4.99 11.27
N SER A 124 8.04 3.99 11.92
CA SER A 124 8.70 3.13 12.92
C SER A 124 9.90 2.34 12.36
N ASN A 125 9.99 2.16 11.04
CA ASN A 125 11.06 1.43 10.36
C ASN A 125 12.10 2.35 9.73
N GLY A 126 11.98 3.67 9.94
CA GLY A 126 12.91 4.68 9.42
C GLY A 126 12.63 5.15 8.00
N VAL A 127 11.49 4.79 7.41
CA VAL A 127 11.06 5.22 6.07
C VAL A 127 10.60 6.68 6.11
N PHE A 128 11.14 7.53 5.25
CA PHE A 128 10.69 8.90 5.05
C PHE A 128 9.42 8.92 4.18
N LEU A 129 8.29 8.58 4.78
CA LEU A 129 7.04 8.26 4.06
C LEU A 129 6.59 9.37 3.10
N ILE A 130 6.60 10.64 3.52
CA ILE A 130 6.16 11.75 2.65
C ILE A 130 7.14 11.98 1.50
N LYS A 131 8.43 11.87 1.75
CA LYS A 131 9.48 12.00 0.72
C LYS A 131 9.33 10.90 -0.34
N GLU A 132 9.19 9.64 0.09
CA GLU A 132 9.03 8.50 -0.82
C GLU A 132 7.76 8.63 -1.67
N LEU A 133 6.64 9.06 -1.07
CA LEU A 133 5.38 9.30 -1.79
C LEU A 133 5.52 10.42 -2.83
N ILE A 134 6.21 11.52 -2.49
CA ILE A 134 6.46 12.62 -3.44
C ILE A 134 7.35 12.14 -4.59
N GLU A 135 8.39 11.37 -4.31
CA GLU A 135 9.28 10.82 -5.34
C GLU A 135 8.55 9.84 -6.26
N ALA A 136 7.70 8.97 -5.71
CA ALA A 136 6.86 8.07 -6.50
C ALA A 136 5.89 8.86 -7.41
N ALA A 137 5.21 9.87 -6.86
CA ALA A 137 4.32 10.72 -7.63
C ALA A 137 5.03 11.43 -8.80
N LYS A 138 6.22 12.00 -8.56
CA LYS A 138 7.03 12.68 -9.60
C LYS A 138 7.51 11.75 -10.71
N LYS A 139 7.63 10.46 -10.45
CA LYS A 139 8.00 9.42 -11.45
C LYS A 139 6.80 8.92 -12.28
N GLY A 140 5.64 9.53 -12.12
CA GLY A 140 4.42 9.15 -12.86
C GLY A 140 3.43 8.33 -12.03
N GLY A 141 3.69 8.15 -10.76
CA GLY A 141 2.89 7.39 -9.80
C GLY A 141 3.59 6.14 -9.30
N GLY A 142 3.18 5.69 -8.13
CA GLY A 142 3.74 4.47 -7.55
C GLY A 142 3.25 4.17 -6.14
N LEU A 143 3.45 2.91 -5.76
CA LEU A 143 3.15 2.38 -4.44
C LEU A 143 4.31 2.61 -3.49
N VAL A 144 4.01 3.04 -2.27
CA VAL A 144 4.95 3.15 -1.16
C VAL A 144 4.44 2.36 0.04
N LYS A 145 5.32 1.54 0.62
CA LYS A 145 5.06 0.74 1.83
C LYS A 145 5.66 1.44 3.04
N TYR A 146 4.89 1.60 4.10
CA TYR A 146 5.34 2.19 5.36
C TYR A 146 4.43 1.79 6.51
N HIS A 147 4.80 2.10 7.74
CA HIS A 147 3.97 1.89 8.92
C HIS A 147 3.29 3.19 9.32
N PHE A 148 1.98 3.13 9.55
CA PHE A 148 1.19 4.29 9.91
C PHE A 148 0.10 3.92 10.94
N PRO A 149 -0.17 4.79 11.95
CA PRO A 149 -1.22 4.51 12.91
C PRO A 149 -2.61 4.66 12.28
N LYS A 150 -3.52 3.75 12.60
CA LYS A 150 -4.94 3.83 12.19
C LYS A 150 -5.67 4.97 12.92
N THR A 151 -5.25 5.25 14.16
CA THR A 151 -5.78 6.34 14.98
C THR A 151 -4.64 7.25 15.44
N LYS A 152 -4.95 8.49 15.83
CA LYS A 152 -3.96 9.53 16.17
C LYS A 152 -2.89 9.07 17.19
N ASP A 153 -3.27 8.26 18.18
CA ASP A 153 -2.40 7.78 19.26
C ASP A 153 -2.23 6.25 19.19
N GLY A 154 -2.57 5.64 18.06
CA GLY A 154 -2.54 4.20 17.86
C GLY A 154 -1.15 3.66 17.53
N LYS A 155 -1.03 2.33 17.63
CA LYS A 155 0.15 1.63 17.11
C LYS A 155 0.21 1.75 15.59
N PRO A 156 1.42 1.85 15.00
CA PRO A 156 1.58 1.82 13.55
C PRO A 156 1.31 0.41 13.00
N PHE A 157 0.58 0.36 11.89
CA PHE A 157 0.30 -0.85 11.11
C PHE A 157 0.88 -0.71 9.71
N PRO A 158 1.19 -1.81 9.03
CA PRO A 158 1.65 -1.79 7.65
C PRO A 158 0.58 -1.18 6.75
N LYS A 159 0.98 -0.16 5.99
CA LYS A 159 0.13 0.58 5.07
C LYS A 159 0.76 0.67 3.69
N PHE A 160 -0.04 0.46 2.66
CA PHE A 160 0.30 0.76 1.29
C PHE A 160 -0.38 2.05 0.88
N SER A 161 0.35 2.94 0.22
CA SER A 161 -0.24 4.12 -0.37
C SER A 161 0.24 4.31 -1.79
N TYR A 162 -0.68 4.63 -2.69
CA TYR A 162 -0.39 5.00 -4.05
C TYR A 162 -0.47 6.52 -4.20
N ALA A 163 0.55 7.10 -4.83
CA ALA A 163 0.65 8.55 -5.00
C ALA A 163 0.76 8.93 -6.47
N LEU A 164 0.11 10.03 -6.85
CA LEU A 164 0.18 10.67 -8.16
C LEU A 164 0.46 12.15 -8.03
N SER A 165 1.09 12.72 -9.07
CA SER A 165 1.27 14.17 -9.21
C SER A 165 0.00 14.85 -9.72
N PHE A 166 -0.26 16.06 -9.19
CA PHE A 166 -1.14 17.04 -9.80
C PHE A 166 -0.32 18.30 -10.14
N GLU A 167 0.14 18.35 -11.37
CA GLU A 167 1.14 19.31 -11.85
C GLU A 167 0.74 20.78 -11.71
N PRO A 168 -0.56 21.18 -11.93
CA PRO A 168 -0.92 22.58 -11.88
C PRO A 168 -0.56 23.29 -10.55
N TYR A 169 -0.47 22.53 -9.45
CA TYR A 169 -0.18 23.10 -8.13
C TYR A 169 1.04 22.46 -7.45
N ASN A 170 1.81 21.64 -8.17
CA ASN A 170 2.92 20.87 -7.61
C ASN A 170 2.49 20.08 -6.37
N TRP A 171 1.34 19.41 -6.48
CA TRP A 171 0.82 18.56 -5.43
C TRP A 171 1.15 17.09 -5.69
N MET A 172 1.47 16.39 -4.62
CA MET A 172 1.33 14.95 -4.51
C MET A 172 -0.02 14.66 -3.89
N MET A 173 -0.85 13.90 -4.57
CA MET A 173 -2.11 13.37 -4.07
C MET A 173 -1.95 11.88 -3.86
N GLY A 174 -2.49 11.35 -2.78
CA GLY A 174 -2.39 9.93 -2.48
C GLY A 174 -3.55 9.40 -1.68
N THR A 175 -3.66 8.07 -1.70
CA THR A 175 -4.54 7.29 -0.85
C THR A 175 -3.86 6.02 -0.41
N GLY A 176 -4.37 5.34 0.61
CA GLY A 176 -3.76 4.11 1.09
C GLY A 176 -4.70 3.18 1.81
N ILE A 177 -4.28 1.93 1.93
CA ILE A 177 -4.96 0.86 2.63
C ILE A 177 -4.01 0.20 3.63
N TYR A 178 -4.54 -0.23 4.77
CA TYR A 178 -3.81 -1.07 5.71
C TYR A 178 -3.82 -2.53 5.22
N VAL A 179 -2.67 -3.20 5.36
CA VAL A 179 -2.46 -4.57 4.87
C VAL A 179 -2.04 -5.53 5.99
N ASP A 180 -2.33 -5.15 7.23
CA ASP A 180 -2.09 -5.99 8.41
C ASP A 180 -2.80 -7.35 8.31
N ASN A 181 -3.99 -7.42 7.73
CA ASN A 181 -4.70 -8.67 7.47
C ASN A 181 -3.95 -9.60 6.50
N VAL A 182 -3.31 -9.05 5.46
CA VAL A 182 -2.49 -9.84 4.52
C VAL A 182 -1.25 -10.38 5.22
N GLU A 183 -0.56 -9.55 6.00
CA GLU A 183 0.64 -9.97 6.75
C GLU A 183 0.31 -11.01 7.81
N GLU A 184 -0.82 -10.89 8.52
CA GLU A 184 -1.30 -11.87 9.50
C GLU A 184 -1.62 -13.21 8.84
N GLU A 185 -2.28 -13.21 7.69
CA GLU A 185 -2.62 -14.42 6.94
C GLU A 185 -1.35 -15.12 6.43
N VAL A 186 -0.41 -14.38 5.84
CA VAL A 186 0.90 -14.91 5.40
C VAL A 186 1.65 -15.52 6.58
N ALA A 187 1.72 -14.82 7.71
CA ALA A 187 2.38 -15.33 8.92
C ALA A 187 1.71 -16.60 9.45
N HIS A 188 0.37 -16.68 9.38
CA HIS A 188 -0.39 -17.86 9.77
C HIS A 188 -0.04 -19.07 8.87
N LEU A 189 -0.04 -18.89 7.55
CA LEU A 189 0.32 -19.92 6.58
C LEU A 189 1.76 -20.42 6.76
N GLN A 190 2.71 -19.49 6.97
CA GLN A 190 4.10 -19.82 7.26
C GLN A 190 4.24 -20.65 8.55
N LYS A 191 3.47 -20.32 9.60
CA LYS A 191 3.46 -21.06 10.86
C LYS A 191 2.91 -22.48 10.70
N ILE A 192 1.89 -22.66 9.86
CA ILE A 192 1.38 -24.01 9.52
C ILE A 192 2.48 -24.82 8.84
N LEU A 193 3.15 -24.23 7.84
CA LEU A 193 4.24 -24.88 7.12
C LEU A 193 5.38 -25.30 8.05
N MET A 194 5.76 -24.46 9.01
CA MET A 194 6.79 -24.78 10.01
C MET A 194 6.40 -25.91 10.97
N LYS A 195 5.09 -26.14 11.23
CA LYS A 195 4.63 -27.27 12.07
C LYS A 195 4.72 -28.61 11.36
N ILE A 196 4.69 -28.62 10.04
CA ILE A 196 4.87 -29.84 9.23
C ILE A 196 6.35 -30.28 9.25
N ASP A 197 7.26 -29.38 9.61
CA ASP A 197 8.72 -29.63 9.71
C ASP A 197 9.17 -30.28 11.03
N ARG A 198 8.26 -30.51 11.98
CA ARG A 198 8.52 -31.17 13.28
C ARG A 198 7.97 -32.59 13.32
#